data_6e21234849f38d8e40268f7fac355479
#
_entry.id   6e21234849f38d8e40268f7fac355479
#
_cell.length_a   1.000
_cell.length_b   1.000
_cell.length_c   1.000
_cell.angle_alpha   90.00
_cell.angle_beta   90.00
_cell.angle_gamma   90.00
#
_symmetry.space_group_name_H-M   'P 1'
#
loop_
_entity.id
_entity.type
_entity.pdbx_description
1 polymer ?
#
loop_
_entity_poly.entity_id
_entity_poly.type
_entity_poly.pdbx_seq_one_letter_code
_entity_poly.pdbx_strand_id
1 'polypeptide(L)'
;MVQLSATDLRGRLLPDWATQYYVAGRFAARARLAPIYGNLLHHAVEMFLKFALAGVVSPQEMRNKYVHDIEKLWRRFKTKEADPALDRFDATIHALHKFEDLRYPDKIPHAAILLSITWKPSHAVQASGTTLRTPKYEVFISDVDRLVIEIMKRVPLDPRFFTDMVGRDGRGALRYQNPHAARWLRRRP
;
A
#
# COMPACT_ATOMS: atom_id res chain seq x y z
N MET A 1 -27.92 -22.04 2.81
CA MET A 1 -26.61 -21.39 3.06
C MET A 1 -25.72 -21.74 1.87
N VAL A 2 -25.40 -20.80 0.99
CA VAL A 2 -24.52 -21.06 -0.17
C VAL A 2 -23.09 -21.17 0.36
N GLN A 3 -22.48 -22.34 0.20
CA GLN A 3 -21.09 -22.58 0.57
C GLN A 3 -20.21 -21.92 -0.51
N LEU A 4 -19.62 -20.76 -0.18
CA LEU A 4 -18.69 -20.07 -1.08
C LEU A 4 -17.43 -20.91 -1.26
N SER A 5 -16.96 -21.07 -2.50
CA SER A 5 -15.70 -21.75 -2.78
C SER A 5 -14.51 -20.99 -2.16
N ALA A 6 -13.40 -21.70 -1.91
CA ALA A 6 -12.18 -21.04 -1.39
C ALA A 6 -11.67 -19.91 -2.33
N THR A 7 -11.98 -20.00 -3.63
CA THR A 7 -11.67 -19.00 -4.65
C THR A 7 -12.55 -17.76 -4.48
N ASP A 8 -13.85 -17.95 -4.21
CA ASP A 8 -14.80 -16.85 -3.99
C ASP A 8 -14.52 -16.10 -2.69
N LEU A 9 -14.15 -16.81 -1.63
CA LEU A 9 -13.77 -16.21 -0.35
C LEU A 9 -12.51 -15.33 -0.50
N ARG A 10 -11.49 -15.80 -1.24
CA ARG A 10 -10.28 -15.02 -1.47
C ARG A 10 -10.54 -13.80 -2.35
N GLY A 11 -11.38 -13.95 -3.38
CA GLY A 11 -11.79 -12.84 -4.24
C GLY A 11 -12.51 -11.72 -3.50
N ARG A 12 -13.12 -12.02 -2.34
CA ARG A 12 -13.80 -11.03 -1.49
C ARG A 12 -12.96 -10.54 -0.33
N LEU A 13 -12.21 -11.42 0.33
CA LEU A 13 -11.45 -11.08 1.52
C LEU A 13 -10.18 -10.29 1.23
N LEU A 14 -9.46 -10.58 0.14
CA LEU A 14 -8.23 -9.86 -0.18
C LEU A 14 -8.43 -8.35 -0.37
N PRO A 15 -9.39 -7.89 -1.20
CA PRO A 15 -9.61 -6.45 -1.37
C PRO A 15 -10.19 -5.78 -0.13
N ASP A 16 -10.99 -6.50 0.68
CA ASP A 16 -11.50 -5.99 1.94
C ASP A 16 -10.35 -5.74 2.93
N TRP A 17 -9.50 -6.73 3.15
CA TRP A 17 -8.33 -6.59 4.03
C TRP A 17 -7.33 -5.56 3.49
N ALA A 18 -7.08 -5.55 2.18
CA ALA A 18 -6.25 -4.54 1.55
C ALA A 18 -6.74 -3.12 1.85
N THR A 19 -8.06 -2.92 1.75
CA THR A 19 -8.69 -1.63 2.08
C THR A 19 -8.55 -1.29 3.55
N GLN A 20 -8.76 -2.25 4.46
CA GLN A 20 -8.60 -2.04 5.89
C GLN A 20 -7.15 -1.67 6.24
N TYR A 21 -6.15 -2.39 5.72
CA TYR A 21 -4.74 -2.05 5.90
C TYR A 21 -4.40 -0.67 5.34
N TYR A 22 -4.93 -0.32 4.17
CA TYR A 22 -4.70 0.99 3.58
C TYR A 22 -5.29 2.12 4.44
N VAL A 23 -6.53 1.97 4.90
CA VAL A 23 -7.19 2.94 5.78
C VAL A 23 -6.44 3.04 7.11
N ALA A 24 -6.07 1.91 7.72
CA ALA A 24 -5.31 1.88 8.96
C ALA A 24 -3.92 2.52 8.80
N GLY A 25 -3.22 2.28 7.70
CA GLY A 25 -1.94 2.91 7.38
C GLY A 25 -2.06 4.44 7.27
N ARG A 26 -3.08 4.93 6.58
CA ARG A 26 -3.35 6.37 6.48
C ARG A 26 -3.76 6.99 7.81
N PHE A 27 -4.54 6.27 8.62
CA PHE A 27 -4.91 6.70 9.97
C PHE A 27 -3.68 6.80 10.88
N ALA A 28 -2.84 5.74 10.88
CA ALA A 28 -1.59 5.70 11.64
C ALA A 28 -0.62 6.81 11.21
N ALA A 29 -0.55 7.12 9.91
CA ALA A 29 0.24 8.22 9.39
C ALA A 29 -0.27 9.58 9.89
N ARG A 30 -1.59 9.80 9.89
CA ARG A 30 -2.21 11.00 10.44
C ARG A 30 -1.93 11.14 11.95
N ALA A 31 -1.91 10.03 12.66
CA ALA A 31 -1.56 9.96 14.08
C ALA A 31 -0.04 9.97 14.35
N ARG A 32 0.81 10.05 13.30
CA ARG A 32 2.28 10.04 13.37
C ARG A 32 2.87 8.79 14.04
N LEU A 33 2.23 7.63 13.85
CA LEU A 33 2.66 6.35 14.42
C LEU A 33 3.70 5.67 13.51
N ALA A 34 4.89 6.23 13.47
CA ALA A 34 6.03 5.63 12.75
C ALA A 34 6.72 4.57 13.62
N PRO A 35 7.21 3.46 13.06
CA PRO A 35 7.21 3.03 11.65
C PRO A 35 5.97 2.25 11.22
N ILE A 36 4.98 2.09 12.12
CA ILE A 36 3.82 1.19 11.96
C ILE A 36 3.07 1.42 10.63
N TYR A 37 2.85 2.69 10.26
CA TYR A 37 2.12 2.98 9.04
C TYR A 37 2.83 2.55 7.75
N GLY A 38 4.16 2.51 7.73
CA GLY A 38 4.91 1.96 6.61
C GLY A 38 4.62 0.47 6.40
N ASN A 39 4.58 -0.30 7.49
CA ASN A 39 4.22 -1.72 7.47
C ASN A 39 2.77 -1.93 7.05
N LEU A 40 1.84 -1.12 7.54
CA LEU A 40 0.43 -1.20 7.16
C LEU A 40 0.22 -0.89 5.68
N LEU A 41 0.92 0.13 5.15
CA LEU A 41 0.87 0.48 3.73
C LEU A 41 1.54 -0.59 2.85
N HIS A 42 2.66 -1.19 3.30
CA HIS A 42 3.26 -2.35 2.64
C HIS A 42 2.25 -3.49 2.50
N HIS A 43 1.60 -3.89 3.61
CA HIS A 43 0.58 -4.94 3.59
C HIS A 43 -0.61 -4.60 2.71
N ALA A 44 -1.06 -3.35 2.71
CA ALA A 44 -2.14 -2.92 1.84
C ALA A 44 -1.79 -3.16 0.36
N VAL A 45 -0.62 -2.70 -0.07
CA VAL A 45 -0.15 -2.87 -1.45
C VAL A 45 0.06 -4.35 -1.79
N GLU A 46 0.62 -5.13 -0.87
CA GLU A 46 0.75 -6.58 -1.01
C GLU A 46 -0.60 -7.25 -1.31
N MET A 47 -1.62 -6.96 -0.49
CA MET A 47 -2.95 -7.53 -0.65
C MET A 47 -3.65 -7.08 -1.93
N PHE A 48 -3.52 -5.81 -2.32
CA PHE A 48 -4.06 -5.32 -3.60
C PHE A 48 -3.39 -6.00 -4.80
N LEU A 49 -2.08 -6.19 -4.77
CA LEU A 49 -1.36 -6.91 -5.84
C LEU A 49 -1.74 -8.39 -5.90
N LYS A 50 -1.85 -9.05 -4.74
CA LYS A 50 -2.31 -10.45 -4.66
C LYS A 50 -3.73 -10.60 -5.23
N PHE A 51 -4.61 -9.66 -4.92
CA PHE A 51 -5.95 -9.63 -5.49
C PHE A 51 -5.91 -9.45 -7.01
N ALA A 52 -5.15 -8.47 -7.50
CA ALA A 52 -5.02 -8.20 -8.93
C ALA A 52 -4.43 -9.38 -9.73
N LEU A 53 -3.68 -10.25 -9.06
CA LEU A 53 -3.05 -11.44 -9.64
C LEU A 53 -3.84 -12.74 -9.41
N ALA A 54 -4.91 -12.72 -8.65
CA ALA A 54 -5.65 -13.94 -8.24
C ALA A 54 -6.20 -14.77 -9.42
N GLY A 55 -6.42 -14.15 -10.58
CA GLY A 55 -6.87 -14.84 -11.80
C GLY A 55 -5.74 -15.45 -12.65
N VAL A 56 -4.47 -15.11 -12.37
CA VAL A 56 -3.31 -15.52 -13.20
C VAL A 56 -2.20 -16.21 -12.41
N VAL A 57 -2.27 -16.22 -11.11
CA VAL A 57 -1.33 -16.86 -10.19
C VAL A 57 -2.11 -17.80 -9.27
N SER A 58 -1.70 -19.07 -9.23
CA SER A 58 -2.36 -20.05 -8.37
C SER A 58 -2.19 -19.71 -6.88
N PRO A 59 -3.14 -20.13 -6.01
CA PRO A 59 -3.01 -19.90 -4.57
C PRO A 59 -1.75 -20.52 -3.95
N GLN A 60 -1.30 -21.64 -4.48
CA GLN A 60 -0.08 -22.31 -4.00
C GLN A 60 1.17 -21.52 -4.42
N GLU A 61 1.23 -21.09 -5.67
CA GLU A 61 2.32 -20.23 -6.15
C GLU A 61 2.37 -18.91 -5.38
N MET A 62 1.20 -18.30 -5.10
CA MET A 62 1.09 -17.07 -4.33
C MET A 62 1.71 -17.22 -2.92
N ARG A 63 1.48 -18.36 -2.26
CA ARG A 63 2.02 -18.66 -0.93
C ARG A 63 3.51 -18.98 -0.95
N ASN A 64 3.98 -19.73 -1.97
CA ASN A 64 5.33 -20.28 -1.96
C ASN A 64 6.37 -19.32 -2.57
N LYS A 65 5.97 -18.56 -3.61
CA LYS A 65 6.89 -17.76 -4.40
C LYS A 65 6.88 -16.28 -4.04
N TYR A 66 5.72 -15.76 -3.66
CA TYR A 66 5.54 -14.32 -3.50
C TYR A 66 5.49 -13.88 -2.03
N VAL A 67 5.25 -14.78 -1.09
CA VAL A 67 5.13 -14.56 0.36
C VAL A 67 4.82 -13.09 0.73
N HIS A 68 5.83 -12.30 1.15
CA HIS A 68 5.72 -10.87 1.48
C HIS A 68 6.56 -10.00 0.53
N ASP A 69 6.99 -10.55 -0.61
CA ASP A 69 7.84 -9.86 -1.57
C ASP A 69 7.00 -9.04 -2.56
N ILE A 70 6.73 -7.78 -2.19
CA ILE A 70 5.93 -6.89 -3.04
C ILE A 70 6.65 -6.52 -4.34
N GLU A 71 7.99 -6.59 -4.42
CA GLU A 71 8.72 -6.34 -5.66
C GLU A 71 8.49 -7.46 -6.66
N LYS A 72 8.49 -8.74 -6.21
CA LYS A 72 8.14 -9.87 -7.10
C LYS A 72 6.68 -9.80 -7.56
N LEU A 73 5.76 -9.46 -6.64
CA LEU A 73 4.35 -9.26 -6.98
C LEU A 73 4.19 -8.14 -8.01
N TRP A 74 4.90 -7.03 -7.82
CA TRP A 74 4.86 -5.88 -8.72
C TRP A 74 5.38 -6.22 -10.12
N ARG A 75 6.55 -6.90 -10.22
CA ARG A 75 7.07 -7.37 -11.51
C ARG A 75 6.06 -8.27 -12.22
N ARG A 76 5.43 -9.19 -11.50
CA ARG A 76 4.39 -10.07 -12.08
C ARG A 76 3.17 -9.29 -12.54
N PHE A 77 2.76 -8.28 -11.76
CA PHE A 77 1.64 -7.41 -12.12
C PHE A 77 1.97 -6.59 -13.39
N LYS A 78 3.14 -5.97 -13.48
CA LYS A 78 3.57 -5.26 -14.70
C LYS A 78 3.59 -6.17 -15.93
N THR A 79 4.09 -7.40 -15.80
CA THR A 79 4.06 -8.39 -16.88
C THR A 79 2.64 -8.72 -17.34
N LYS A 80 1.70 -8.84 -16.40
CA LYS A 80 0.27 -9.09 -16.70
C LYS A 80 -0.37 -7.92 -17.45
N GLU A 81 -0.12 -6.70 -16.98
CA GLU A 81 -0.77 -5.50 -17.52
C GLU A 81 -0.11 -4.99 -18.81
N ALA A 82 1.16 -5.33 -19.04
CA ALA A 82 1.96 -4.93 -20.20
C ALA A 82 1.94 -3.40 -20.48
N ASP A 83 1.89 -2.59 -19.41
CA ASP A 83 1.80 -1.13 -19.47
C ASP A 83 3.09 -0.50 -18.91
N PRO A 84 3.96 0.08 -19.77
CA PRO A 84 5.21 0.70 -19.32
C PRO A 84 4.98 1.96 -18.44
N ALA A 85 3.79 2.55 -18.47
CA ALA A 85 3.47 3.68 -17.58
C ALA A 85 3.48 3.28 -16.09
N LEU A 86 3.50 1.98 -15.76
CA LEU A 86 3.62 1.47 -14.41
C LEU A 86 5.02 1.63 -13.83
N ASP A 87 6.07 1.75 -14.65
CA ASP A 87 7.45 1.88 -14.19
C ASP A 87 7.68 3.10 -13.28
N ARG A 88 6.86 4.14 -13.44
CA ARG A 88 6.87 5.31 -12.54
C ARG A 88 6.64 5.00 -11.07
N PHE A 89 6.11 3.81 -10.74
CA PHE A 89 5.86 3.38 -9.36
C PHE A 89 6.94 2.47 -8.79
N ASP A 90 7.96 2.10 -9.57
CA ASP A 90 9.01 1.19 -9.11
C ASP A 90 9.72 1.71 -7.86
N ALA A 91 10.00 3.02 -7.81
CA ALA A 91 10.61 3.65 -6.64
C ALA A 91 9.71 3.56 -5.39
N THR A 92 8.39 3.73 -5.55
CA THR A 92 7.41 3.61 -4.45
C THR A 92 7.34 2.18 -3.93
N ILE A 93 7.31 1.19 -4.82
CA ILE A 93 7.33 -0.23 -4.46
C ILE A 93 8.62 -0.58 -3.73
N HIS A 94 9.77 -0.16 -4.25
CA HIS A 94 11.07 -0.38 -3.62
C HIS A 94 11.14 0.25 -2.22
N ALA A 95 10.66 1.48 -2.07
CA ALA A 95 10.59 2.16 -0.79
C ALA A 95 9.72 1.40 0.21
N LEU A 96 8.52 0.97 -0.19
CA LEU A 96 7.63 0.19 0.66
C LEU A 96 8.20 -1.19 1.02
N HIS A 97 8.92 -1.83 0.08
CA HIS A 97 9.52 -3.16 0.33
C HIS A 97 10.51 -3.12 1.49
N LYS A 98 11.29 -2.05 1.62
CA LYS A 98 12.23 -1.86 2.73
C LYS A 98 11.56 -1.85 4.11
N PHE A 99 10.29 -1.46 4.21
CA PHE A 99 9.57 -1.44 5.48
C PHE A 99 9.31 -2.84 6.06
N GLU A 100 9.46 -3.90 5.27
CA GLU A 100 9.45 -5.28 5.79
C GLU A 100 10.55 -5.51 6.81
N ASP A 101 11.72 -4.89 6.66
CA ASP A 101 12.82 -4.97 7.63
C ASP A 101 12.42 -4.41 9.00
N LEU A 102 11.50 -3.44 9.05
CA LEU A 102 11.09 -2.77 10.28
C LEU A 102 10.04 -3.54 11.09
N ARG A 103 9.60 -4.71 10.60
CA ARG A 103 8.66 -5.58 11.35
C ARG A 103 9.33 -6.22 12.57
N TYR A 104 10.65 -6.39 12.51
CA TYR A 104 11.42 -7.09 13.52
C TYR A 104 12.51 -6.15 14.06
N PRO A 105 12.33 -5.61 15.27
CA PRO A 105 13.28 -4.64 15.85
C PRO A 105 14.73 -5.14 15.98
N ASP A 106 14.92 -6.45 16.11
CA ASP A 106 16.22 -7.11 16.15
C ASP A 106 17.03 -7.01 14.85
N LYS A 107 16.35 -6.82 13.72
CA LYS A 107 16.98 -6.61 12.41
C LYS A 107 17.40 -5.16 12.17
N ILE A 108 17.06 -4.26 13.07
CA ILE A 108 17.34 -2.84 12.93
C ILE A 108 18.74 -2.57 13.50
N PRO A 109 19.70 -2.05 12.71
CA PRO A 109 20.98 -1.63 13.25
C PRO A 109 20.78 -0.60 14.36
N HIS A 110 21.53 -0.72 15.47
CA HIS A 110 21.47 0.22 16.61
C HIS A 110 21.82 1.67 16.26
N ALA A 111 22.29 1.95 15.05
CA ALA A 111 22.47 3.32 14.56
C ALA A 111 21.11 3.95 14.24
N ALA A 112 20.91 5.17 14.71
CA ALA A 112 19.68 5.94 14.54
C ALA A 112 19.01 5.73 13.17
N ILE A 113 17.78 5.20 13.20
CA ILE A 113 17.01 4.96 12.00
C ILE A 113 16.55 6.30 11.48
N LEU A 114 17.11 6.71 10.35
CA LEU A 114 16.56 7.83 9.60
C LEU A 114 15.33 7.33 8.84
N LEU A 115 14.17 7.64 9.39
CA LEU A 115 12.86 7.33 8.83
C LEU A 115 12.23 8.62 8.35
N SER A 116 11.93 8.72 7.07
CA SER A 116 11.15 9.81 6.50
C SER A 116 9.88 9.26 5.87
N ILE A 117 8.76 9.62 6.47
CA ILE A 117 7.47 9.32 5.88
C ILE A 117 6.69 10.61 5.88
N THR A 118 6.46 11.15 4.71
CA THR A 118 5.78 12.42 4.51
C THR A 118 4.55 12.25 3.61
N TRP A 119 3.65 13.22 3.67
CA TRP A 119 2.45 13.18 2.84
C TRP A 119 2.76 13.43 1.36
N LYS A 120 3.69 14.33 1.09
CA LYS A 120 4.13 14.69 -0.25
C LYS A 120 5.64 14.87 -0.26
N PRO A 121 6.30 14.67 -1.42
CA PRO A 121 7.66 15.13 -1.58
C PRO A 121 7.70 16.60 -1.20
N SER A 122 8.39 16.95 -0.13
CA SER A 122 8.80 18.33 0.08
C SER A 122 9.93 18.58 -0.91
N HIS A 123 9.86 19.65 -1.71
CA HIS A 123 11.07 20.16 -2.33
C HIS A 123 12.04 20.39 -1.17
N ALA A 124 13.10 19.59 -1.13
CA ALA A 124 14.07 19.62 -0.05
C ALA A 124 14.47 21.08 0.17
N VAL A 125 14.21 21.59 1.36
CA VAL A 125 14.93 22.74 1.84
C VAL A 125 16.37 22.27 1.87
N GLN A 126 17.14 22.60 0.84
CA GLN A 126 18.59 22.52 0.89
C GLN A 126 19.00 23.50 1.98
N ALA A 127 19.00 23.01 3.23
CA ALA A 127 19.65 23.70 4.32
C ALA A 127 21.12 23.75 3.92
N SER A 128 21.56 24.91 3.50
CA SER A 128 22.93 25.23 3.14
C SER A 128 23.86 24.71 4.23
N GLY A 129 24.71 23.77 3.89
CA GLY A 129 25.91 23.42 4.65
C GLY A 129 25.85 22.17 5.54
N THR A 130 24.75 21.45 5.63
CA THR A 130 24.74 20.19 6.39
C THR A 130 24.40 19.04 5.44
N THR A 131 25.30 18.07 5.31
CA THR A 131 25.06 16.81 4.58
C THR A 131 24.04 16.00 5.37
N LEU A 132 22.75 16.29 5.21
CA LEU A 132 21.70 15.47 5.78
C LEU A 132 21.78 14.09 5.11
N ARG A 133 22.05 13.06 5.92
CA ARG A 133 22.03 11.68 5.43
C ARG A 133 20.63 11.40 4.85
N THR A 134 20.59 10.91 3.62
CA THR A 134 19.35 10.45 3.00
C THR A 134 18.70 9.40 3.90
N PRO A 135 17.41 9.52 4.23
CA PRO A 135 16.72 8.54 5.05
C PRO A 135 16.81 7.14 4.41
N LYS A 136 17.18 6.14 5.22
CA LYS A 136 17.21 4.75 4.73
C LYS A 136 15.82 4.25 4.34
N TYR A 137 14.82 4.71 5.06
CA TYR A 137 13.41 4.37 4.85
C TYR A 137 12.64 5.64 4.56
N GLU A 138 12.31 5.86 3.30
CA GLU A 138 11.55 7.02 2.86
C GLU A 138 10.37 6.57 2.02
N VAL A 139 9.17 7.05 2.37
CA VAL A 139 7.96 6.81 1.58
C VAL A 139 7.08 8.06 1.59
N PHE A 140 6.52 8.38 0.43
CA PHE A 140 5.54 9.45 0.27
C PHE A 140 4.13 8.84 0.19
N ILE A 141 3.27 9.20 1.12
CA ILE A 141 1.91 8.63 1.20
C ILE A 141 1.12 8.98 -0.06
N SER A 142 1.31 10.17 -0.64
CA SER A 142 0.68 10.55 -1.91
C SER A 142 1.04 9.62 -3.07
N ASP A 143 2.26 9.08 -3.09
CA ASP A 143 2.68 8.14 -4.14
C ASP A 143 2.10 6.76 -3.91
N VAL A 144 1.97 6.34 -2.63
CA VAL A 144 1.22 5.13 -2.28
C VAL A 144 -0.25 5.27 -2.67
N ASP A 145 -0.88 6.42 -2.41
CA ASP A 145 -2.26 6.69 -2.81
C ASP A 145 -2.45 6.55 -4.32
N ARG A 146 -1.51 7.11 -5.11
CA ARG A 146 -1.53 7.00 -6.57
C ARG A 146 -1.33 5.56 -7.04
N LEU A 147 -0.37 4.84 -6.44
CA LEU A 147 -0.11 3.43 -6.74
C LEU A 147 -1.35 2.57 -6.48
N VAL A 148 -1.95 2.69 -5.30
CA VAL A 148 -3.14 1.90 -4.93
C VAL A 148 -4.29 2.16 -5.91
N ILE A 149 -4.58 3.44 -6.23
CA ILE A 149 -5.60 3.77 -7.22
C ILE A 149 -5.25 3.21 -8.61
N GLU A 150 -3.97 3.19 -8.98
CA GLU A 150 -3.56 2.66 -10.28
C GLU A 150 -3.74 1.14 -10.37
N ILE A 151 -3.45 0.40 -9.29
CA ILE A 151 -3.76 -1.03 -9.20
C ILE A 151 -5.28 -1.24 -9.28
N MET A 152 -6.06 -0.47 -8.52
CA MET A 152 -7.52 -0.61 -8.47
C MET A 152 -8.22 -0.30 -9.80
N LYS A 153 -7.68 0.56 -10.65
CA LYS A 153 -8.23 0.80 -11.99
C LYS A 153 -8.16 -0.42 -12.92
N ARG A 154 -7.22 -1.34 -12.65
CA ARG A 154 -6.97 -2.54 -13.48
C ARG A 154 -7.66 -3.80 -12.97
N VAL A 155 -8.46 -3.66 -11.94
CA VAL A 155 -9.30 -4.74 -11.41
C VAL A 155 -10.77 -4.36 -11.54
N PRO A 156 -11.68 -5.30 -11.85
CA PRO A 156 -13.10 -5.02 -12.04
C PRO A 156 -13.80 -4.84 -10.69
N LEU A 157 -13.33 -3.88 -9.89
CA LEU A 157 -13.79 -3.68 -8.53
C LEU A 157 -13.93 -2.20 -8.19
N ASP A 158 -15.10 -1.81 -7.71
CA ASP A 158 -15.30 -0.46 -7.17
C ASP A 158 -14.81 -0.42 -5.72
N PRO A 159 -13.77 0.36 -5.40
CA PRO A 159 -13.23 0.42 -4.04
C PRO A 159 -14.26 0.89 -3.00
N ARG A 160 -15.33 1.57 -3.41
CA ARG A 160 -16.39 2.04 -2.51
C ARG A 160 -17.09 0.91 -1.75
N PHE A 161 -17.14 -0.30 -2.33
CA PHE A 161 -17.74 -1.46 -1.65
C PHE A 161 -17.06 -1.83 -0.34
N PHE A 162 -15.77 -1.52 -0.18
CA PHE A 162 -15.00 -1.90 0.99
C PHE A 162 -14.93 -0.83 2.07
N THR A 163 -15.45 0.36 1.79
CA THR A 163 -15.37 1.48 2.73
C THR A 163 -16.65 1.71 3.53
N ASP A 164 -17.70 0.94 3.27
CA ASP A 164 -18.97 1.08 4.00
C ASP A 164 -18.81 0.79 5.49
N MET A 165 -17.97 -0.20 5.84
CA MET A 165 -17.69 -0.57 7.23
C MET A 165 -16.67 0.36 7.90
N VAL A 166 -16.06 1.28 7.14
CA VAL A 166 -15.07 2.21 7.68
C VAL A 166 -15.76 3.29 8.50
N GLY A 167 -15.45 3.35 9.78
CA GLY A 167 -15.99 4.35 10.71
C GLY A 167 -15.63 5.79 10.33
N ARG A 168 -16.19 6.75 11.06
CA ARG A 168 -16.04 8.19 10.81
C ARG A 168 -14.56 8.60 10.70
N ASP A 169 -13.72 8.13 11.64
CA ASP A 169 -12.31 8.52 11.72
C ASP A 169 -11.48 7.92 10.57
N GLY A 170 -11.76 6.67 10.19
CA GLY A 170 -11.15 6.04 9.01
C GLY A 170 -11.51 6.78 7.72
N ARG A 171 -12.78 7.20 7.56
CA ARG A 171 -13.19 8.07 6.43
C ARG A 171 -12.49 9.42 6.47
N GLY A 172 -12.26 9.97 7.65
CA GLY A 172 -11.45 11.18 7.86
C GLY A 172 -10.01 10.98 7.40
N ALA A 173 -9.40 9.84 7.73
CA ALA A 173 -8.04 9.49 7.29
C ALA A 173 -7.96 9.31 5.77
N LEU A 174 -8.97 8.69 5.14
CA LEU A 174 -9.04 8.58 3.68
C LEU A 174 -9.12 9.93 2.98
N ARG A 175 -9.82 10.91 3.55
CA ARG A 175 -9.96 12.26 2.97
C ARG A 175 -8.72 13.13 3.15
N TYR A 176 -8.00 12.92 4.24
CA TYR A 176 -6.89 13.80 4.60
C TYR A 176 -5.79 13.79 3.55
N GLN A 177 -5.55 14.92 2.89
CA GLN A 177 -4.54 15.07 1.82
C GLN A 177 -4.58 13.98 0.72
N ASN A 178 -5.75 13.45 0.41
CA ASN A 178 -5.93 12.42 -0.60
C ASN A 178 -6.83 12.93 -1.73
N PRO A 179 -6.28 13.33 -2.88
CA PRO A 179 -7.08 13.79 -4.02
C PRO A 179 -7.94 12.67 -4.63
N HIS A 180 -7.64 11.41 -4.28
CA HIS A 180 -8.38 10.23 -4.77
C HIS A 180 -9.46 9.76 -3.79
N ALA A 181 -9.66 10.46 -2.66
CA ALA A 181 -10.60 10.05 -1.62
C ALA A 181 -12.04 9.82 -2.15
N ALA A 182 -12.49 10.59 -3.12
CA ALA A 182 -13.80 10.43 -3.72
C ALA A 182 -14.02 9.05 -4.37
N ARG A 183 -12.96 8.37 -4.81
CA ARG A 183 -13.02 7.02 -5.38
C ARG A 183 -13.27 5.94 -4.33
N TRP A 184 -12.93 6.24 -3.07
CA TRP A 184 -13.09 5.33 -1.95
C TRP A 184 -14.42 5.52 -1.22
N LEU A 185 -15.07 6.67 -1.38
CA LEU A 185 -16.22 7.02 -0.57
C LEU A 185 -17.49 6.98 -1.41
N ARG A 186 -18.50 6.25 -0.93
CA ARG A 186 -19.83 6.31 -1.54
C ARG A 186 -20.37 7.73 -1.42
N ARG A 187 -20.96 8.23 -2.50
CA ARG A 187 -21.88 9.36 -2.39
C ARG A 187 -23.08 8.85 -1.59
N ARG A 188 -23.37 9.49 -0.46
CA ARG A 188 -24.69 9.28 0.16
C ARG A 188 -25.71 9.76 -0.86
N PRO A 189 -26.79 8.99 -1.10
CA PRO A 189 -27.93 9.48 -1.90
C PRO A 189 -28.49 10.77 -1.30
#